data_36c87a65f80f1bc552ba9ef4059964ee
#
_entry.id   36c87a65f80f1bc552ba9ef4059964ee
#
_cell.length_a   1.000
_cell.length_b   1.000
_cell.length_c   1.000
_cell.angle_alpha   90.00
_cell.angle_beta   90.00
_cell.angle_gamma   90.00
#
_symmetry.space_group_name_H-M   'P 1'
#
loop_
_entity.id
_entity.type
_entity.pdbx_description
1 polymer ?
#
loop_
_entity_poly.entity_id
_entity_poly.type
_entity_poly.pdbx_seq_one_letter_code
_entity_poly.pdbx_strand_id
1 'polypeptide(L)'
;MYVDEKRVGDEYLTPYSNDYNEWVQYQTYDVTEEVSKQGMLRVLLGNGWYKARFGFSAFEDKGFYGNEWKLIAELHLTYADGSEEVIGTDESWQVRRSKIAFSNLYDGEHRDDTLSELPLEKAVFCEAPKGELTERMSLPVTIHETFEPKELLHTPAGELVFDMGQEFTGIFKLHVNVPAGTKIHVQTGEILQRGNFYNDNLRSAKSEYIYISDGTEMDLVPHFTFYGYRYVKIEGIPDLKKEDFTGLSYYSNITATGWMKTGSDLVNQLISNVRWGLKCNFVDVPTDCPQRDERMGWTGDAQVFSPTAMYLEDTYAFYAKYLYDMAKEQSVLGGKVPHVVPSCGVEDAACVWGDAACIIPWNLYLFYGDKSILEDQFVSMKSWVEYITKVDGDNHGWRSVFHFGDWLALDNPVQARSRSWVQRTRSLLQTCIMRSAQESWQKRPVC
;
A
#
# COMPACT_ATOMS: atom_id res chain seq x y z
N MET A 1 18.21 0.23 2.67
CA MET A 1 19.55 0.81 2.83
C MET A 1 20.42 -0.15 3.63
N TYR A 2 21.74 -0.12 3.43
CA TYR A 2 22.71 -0.95 4.16
C TYR A 2 23.92 -0.08 4.51
N VAL A 3 24.45 -0.25 5.71
CA VAL A 3 25.78 0.22 6.10
C VAL A 3 26.65 -1.02 6.20
N ASP A 4 27.70 -1.07 5.40
CA ASP A 4 28.45 -2.28 5.10
C ASP A 4 27.49 -3.38 4.57
N GLU A 5 27.40 -4.52 5.20
CA GLU A 5 26.45 -5.59 4.84
C GLU A 5 25.21 -5.63 5.73
N LYS A 6 25.11 -4.72 6.73
CA LYS A 6 24.01 -4.68 7.69
C LYS A 6 22.88 -3.81 7.16
N ARG A 7 21.67 -4.36 7.08
CA ARG A 7 20.47 -3.60 6.72
C ARG A 7 20.15 -2.57 7.79
N VAL A 8 19.86 -1.34 7.38
CA VAL A 8 19.40 -0.26 8.24
C VAL A 8 17.88 -0.22 8.24
N GLY A 9 17.31 -0.24 9.45
CA GLY A 9 15.86 -0.29 9.64
C GLY A 9 15.24 -1.62 9.23
N ASP A 10 13.97 -1.79 9.56
CA ASP A 10 13.16 -2.98 9.28
C ASP A 10 11.97 -2.70 8.35
N GLU A 11 11.89 -1.48 7.84
CA GLU A 11 10.81 -0.98 7.01
C GLU A 11 10.84 -1.52 5.57
N TYR A 12 9.67 -1.63 4.98
CA TYR A 12 9.46 -2.02 3.59
C TYR A 12 8.79 -0.88 2.81
N LEU A 13 9.01 -0.85 1.50
CA LEU A 13 8.35 0.03 0.53
C LEU A 13 8.53 1.54 0.78
N THR A 14 9.63 1.95 1.44
CA THR A 14 9.97 3.37 1.54
C THR A 14 10.29 3.97 0.16
N PRO A 15 9.99 5.25 -0.10
CA PRO A 15 9.49 6.31 0.79
C PRO A 15 7.97 6.36 0.96
N TYR A 16 7.25 5.26 0.76
CA TYR A 16 5.80 5.11 0.92
C TYR A 16 4.96 5.69 -0.23
N SER A 17 3.63 5.52 -0.15
CA SER A 17 2.70 5.91 -1.20
C SER A 17 2.26 7.36 -1.03
N ASN A 18 2.61 8.21 -1.99
CA ASN A 18 2.24 9.62 -2.05
C ASN A 18 1.89 10.02 -3.48
N ASP A 19 1.31 11.17 -3.69
CA ASP A 19 1.49 11.86 -4.96
C ASP A 19 2.88 12.51 -5.00
N TYR A 20 3.81 11.83 -5.66
CA TYR A 20 5.20 12.26 -5.75
C TYR A 20 5.40 13.54 -6.59
N ASN A 21 4.37 14.05 -7.25
CA ASN A 21 4.40 15.36 -7.88
C ASN A 21 4.17 16.49 -6.88
N GLU A 22 3.45 16.20 -5.77
CA GLU A 22 3.07 17.18 -4.77
C GLU A 22 4.01 17.15 -3.56
N TRP A 23 4.39 15.96 -3.09
CA TRP A 23 5.30 15.81 -1.97
C TRP A 23 5.98 14.44 -1.93
N VAL A 24 7.15 14.37 -1.28
CA VAL A 24 7.93 13.15 -1.11
C VAL A 24 8.42 13.05 0.33
N GLN A 25 8.17 11.93 0.97
CA GLN A 25 8.64 11.68 2.34
C GLN A 25 10.10 11.25 2.34
N TYR A 26 10.89 11.77 3.29
CA TYR A 26 12.20 11.23 3.59
C TYR A 26 12.21 10.52 4.95
N GLN A 27 13.06 9.52 5.10
CA GLN A 27 13.25 8.74 6.31
C GLN A 27 14.57 9.12 6.96
N THR A 28 14.58 9.18 8.30
CA THR A 28 15.78 9.42 9.11
C THR A 28 16.06 8.19 9.95
N TYR A 29 17.31 7.75 9.95
CA TYR A 29 17.77 6.59 10.72
C TYR A 29 18.99 6.97 11.54
N ASP A 30 19.03 6.56 12.81
CA ASP A 30 20.25 6.58 13.60
C ASP A 30 21.12 5.39 13.19
N VAL A 31 22.32 5.69 12.69
CA VAL A 31 23.30 4.70 12.21
C VAL A 31 24.62 4.80 12.95
N THR A 32 24.59 5.41 14.13
CA THR A 32 25.79 5.67 14.96
C THR A 32 26.58 4.40 15.25
N GLU A 33 25.89 3.30 15.53
CA GLU A 33 26.52 2.01 15.85
C GLU A 33 27.01 1.24 14.60
N GLU A 34 26.46 1.58 13.42
CA GLU A 34 26.78 0.90 12.17
C GLU A 34 27.91 1.56 11.39
N VAL A 35 28.08 2.88 11.52
CA VAL A 35 29.06 3.65 10.74
C VAL A 35 30.47 3.43 11.26
N SER A 36 31.36 2.92 10.42
CA SER A 36 32.80 2.82 10.67
C SER A 36 33.60 3.79 9.81
N LYS A 37 34.87 4.00 10.14
CA LYS A 37 35.76 4.92 9.39
C LYS A 37 35.97 4.56 7.91
N GLN A 38 35.67 3.33 7.53
CA GLN A 38 35.79 2.82 6.15
C GLN A 38 34.48 2.16 5.69
N GLY A 39 33.36 2.54 6.31
CA GLY A 39 32.06 2.02 6.01
C GLY A 39 31.60 2.33 4.59
N MET A 40 30.82 1.42 4.00
CA MET A 40 30.19 1.58 2.70
C MET A 40 28.68 1.73 2.88
N LEU A 41 28.14 2.83 2.38
CA LEU A 41 26.70 3.03 2.29
C LEU A 41 26.19 2.47 0.96
N ARG A 42 25.25 1.53 1.02
CA ARG A 42 24.64 0.91 -0.15
C ARG A 42 23.13 1.04 -0.10
N VAL A 43 22.52 1.46 -1.21
CA VAL A 43 21.07 1.56 -1.35
C VAL A 43 20.62 0.69 -2.51
N LEU A 44 19.65 -0.18 -2.28
CA LEU A 44 18.99 -0.96 -3.31
C LEU A 44 17.71 -0.21 -3.72
N LEU A 45 17.58 0.09 -5.02
CA LEU A 45 16.44 0.79 -5.59
C LEU A 45 15.59 -0.17 -6.43
N GLY A 46 14.28 -0.12 -6.23
CA GLY A 46 13.30 -0.86 -7.01
C GLY A 46 12.16 0.02 -7.47
N ASN A 47 11.19 -0.55 -8.18
CA ASN A 47 10.13 0.24 -8.78
C ASN A 47 9.15 0.81 -7.75
N GLY A 48 8.73 0.03 -6.74
CA GLY A 48 7.78 0.46 -5.70
C GLY A 48 6.53 1.12 -6.29
N TRP A 49 5.98 2.11 -5.61
CA TRP A 49 4.87 2.93 -6.13
C TRP A 49 5.31 3.97 -7.17
N TYR A 50 6.56 4.44 -7.10
CA TYR A 50 7.02 5.52 -7.97
C TYR A 50 7.14 5.11 -9.43
N LYS A 51 7.77 3.95 -9.69
CA LYS A 51 8.17 3.51 -11.04
C LYS A 51 7.38 2.29 -11.53
N ALA A 52 6.65 1.60 -10.66
CA ALA A 52 5.82 0.47 -11.07
C ALA A 52 4.64 0.95 -11.93
N ARG A 53 4.11 0.05 -12.75
CA ARG A 53 2.75 0.21 -13.26
C ARG A 53 1.78 0.17 -12.09
N PHE A 54 0.94 1.18 -11.94
CA PHE A 54 0.08 1.30 -10.78
C PHE A 54 -1.24 2.01 -11.13
N GLY A 55 -2.31 1.70 -10.37
CA GLY A 55 -3.62 2.28 -10.58
C GLY A 55 -4.26 1.91 -11.91
N PHE A 56 -5.12 2.76 -12.43
CA PHE A 56 -5.82 2.52 -13.70
C PHE A 56 -4.94 2.71 -14.92
N SER A 57 -3.74 3.28 -14.78
CA SER A 57 -2.71 3.30 -15.82
C SER A 57 -1.89 2.01 -15.89
N ALA A 58 -2.22 1.01 -15.08
CA ALA A 58 -1.50 -0.27 -15.00
C ALA A 58 -1.50 -1.08 -16.31
N PHE A 59 -2.31 -0.71 -17.28
CA PHE A 59 -2.29 -1.28 -18.64
C PHE A 59 -1.17 -0.72 -19.51
N GLU A 60 -0.54 0.38 -19.10
CA GLU A 60 0.65 0.93 -19.75
C GLU A 60 1.89 0.39 -19.03
N ASP A 61 2.88 -0.05 -19.79
CA ASP A 61 4.15 -0.59 -19.24
C ASP A 61 5.09 0.55 -18.80
N LYS A 62 4.52 1.56 -18.13
CA LYS A 62 5.21 2.76 -17.65
C LYS A 62 4.92 3.00 -16.18
N GLY A 63 5.91 3.52 -15.47
CA GLY A 63 5.71 4.08 -14.14
C GLY A 63 4.81 5.32 -14.19
N PHE A 64 3.88 5.42 -13.26
CA PHE A 64 2.95 6.55 -13.24
C PHE A 64 3.66 7.88 -12.96
N TYR A 65 4.55 7.91 -11.95
CA TYR A 65 5.25 9.14 -11.56
C TYR A 65 6.60 9.33 -12.25
N GLY A 66 7.24 8.27 -12.74
CA GLY A 66 8.53 8.36 -13.41
C GLY A 66 9.07 7.02 -13.89
N ASN A 67 10.09 7.09 -14.76
CA ASN A 67 10.71 5.92 -15.39
C ASN A 67 12.17 5.70 -14.97
N GLU A 68 12.70 6.54 -14.07
CA GLU A 68 14.09 6.51 -13.64
C GLU A 68 14.16 6.26 -12.13
N TRP A 69 15.17 5.50 -11.70
CA TRP A 69 15.46 5.38 -10.27
C TRP A 69 16.31 6.59 -9.85
N LYS A 70 15.89 7.24 -8.79
CA LYS A 70 16.53 8.42 -8.22
C LYS A 70 16.78 8.23 -6.75
N LEU A 71 17.90 8.76 -6.27
CA LEU A 71 18.27 8.74 -4.85
C LEU A 71 18.74 10.12 -4.43
N ILE A 72 18.25 10.56 -3.28
CA ILE A 72 18.82 11.66 -2.52
C ILE A 72 19.02 11.16 -1.09
N ALA A 73 20.21 11.32 -0.55
CA ALA A 73 20.55 10.89 0.81
C ALA A 73 21.66 11.78 1.37
N GLU A 74 21.61 11.98 2.69
CA GLU A 74 22.64 12.68 3.46
C GLU A 74 23.00 11.84 4.68
N LEU A 75 24.29 11.75 4.99
CA LEU A 75 24.81 11.24 6.24
C LEU A 75 25.33 12.41 7.06
N HIS A 76 24.71 12.67 8.20
CA HIS A 76 25.10 13.70 9.13
C HIS A 76 25.96 13.07 10.23
N LEU A 77 27.19 13.53 10.36
CA LEU A 77 28.16 13.08 11.34
C LEU A 77 28.43 14.18 12.36
N THR A 78 28.32 13.86 13.65
CA THR A 78 28.76 14.72 14.76
C THR A 78 29.93 14.03 15.45
N TYR A 79 31.09 14.65 15.42
CA TYR A 79 32.32 14.11 16.03
C TYR A 79 32.41 14.42 17.51
N ALA A 80 33.28 13.68 18.21
CA ALA A 80 33.46 13.83 19.66
C ALA A 80 33.97 15.23 20.09
N ASP A 81 34.60 15.99 19.19
CA ASP A 81 35.02 17.36 19.42
C ASP A 81 33.95 18.41 19.15
N GLY A 82 32.73 17.95 18.74
CA GLY A 82 31.60 18.78 18.43
C GLY A 82 31.60 19.33 17.00
N SER A 83 32.57 18.96 16.15
CA SER A 83 32.51 19.29 14.74
C SER A 83 31.47 18.44 14.01
N GLU A 84 30.92 18.99 12.92
CA GLU A 84 29.89 18.34 12.12
C GLU A 84 30.36 18.19 10.67
N GLU A 85 29.97 17.12 10.03
CA GLU A 85 30.19 16.85 8.61
C GLU A 85 28.92 16.28 7.98
N VAL A 86 28.59 16.73 6.77
CA VAL A 86 27.47 16.20 5.99
C VAL A 86 28.01 15.62 4.69
N ILE A 87 27.73 14.34 4.45
CA ILE A 87 28.11 13.61 3.24
C ILE A 87 26.83 13.34 2.45
N GLY A 88 26.62 14.05 1.34
CA GLY A 88 25.46 13.88 0.47
C GLY A 88 25.72 12.94 -0.70
N THR A 89 24.64 12.60 -1.41
CA THR A 89 24.73 11.94 -2.72
C THR A 89 25.28 12.90 -3.76
N ASP A 90 26.32 12.49 -4.50
CA ASP A 90 26.95 13.24 -5.57
C ASP A 90 27.50 12.33 -6.67
N GLU A 91 28.29 12.88 -7.62
CA GLU A 91 28.91 12.13 -8.72
C GLU A 91 30.03 11.17 -8.29
N SER A 92 30.45 11.15 -7.02
CA SER A 92 31.39 10.17 -6.49
C SER A 92 30.73 8.81 -6.24
N TRP A 93 29.40 8.80 -6.14
CA TRP A 93 28.62 7.58 -5.99
C TRP A 93 28.71 6.71 -7.24
N GLN A 94 28.61 5.43 -7.01
CA GLN A 94 28.67 4.43 -8.07
C GLN A 94 27.39 3.61 -8.10
N VAL A 95 26.94 3.24 -9.28
CA VAL A 95 25.72 2.48 -9.52
C VAL A 95 26.00 1.25 -10.36
N ARG A 96 25.26 0.19 -10.14
CA ARG A 96 25.19 -0.98 -11.01
C ARG A 96 23.82 -1.62 -10.93
N ARG A 97 23.42 -2.36 -11.94
CA ARG A 97 22.25 -3.20 -11.87
C ARG A 97 22.51 -4.35 -10.90
N SER A 98 21.49 -4.66 -10.08
CA SER A 98 21.52 -5.81 -9.18
C SER A 98 21.12 -7.10 -9.92
N LYS A 99 21.20 -8.22 -9.23
CA LYS A 99 20.67 -9.52 -9.70
C LYS A 99 19.14 -9.57 -9.74
N ILE A 100 18.44 -8.57 -9.19
CA ILE A 100 17.00 -8.38 -9.38
C ILE A 100 16.80 -7.76 -10.75
N ALA A 101 16.45 -8.60 -11.72
CA ALA A 101 16.28 -8.20 -13.11
C ALA A 101 14.97 -7.47 -13.38
N PHE A 102 13.96 -7.70 -12.55
CA PHE A 102 12.64 -7.09 -12.65
C PHE A 102 12.00 -6.96 -11.27
N SER A 103 11.31 -5.85 -11.02
CA SER A 103 10.42 -5.67 -9.88
C SER A 103 9.20 -4.84 -10.27
N ASN A 104 8.04 -5.20 -9.77
CA ASN A 104 6.81 -4.45 -9.94
C ASN A 104 5.85 -4.75 -8.80
N LEU A 105 5.10 -3.74 -8.36
CA LEU A 105 4.24 -3.88 -7.20
C LEU A 105 3.16 -4.96 -7.37
N TYR A 106 2.56 -5.07 -8.56
CA TYR A 106 1.52 -6.06 -8.87
C TYR A 106 2.08 -7.40 -9.36
N ASP A 107 3.18 -7.34 -10.11
CA ASP A 107 3.69 -8.53 -10.79
C ASP A 107 4.67 -9.32 -9.94
N GLY A 108 5.34 -8.65 -9.01
CA GLY A 108 6.31 -9.28 -8.13
C GLY A 108 7.76 -8.99 -8.50
N GLU A 109 8.65 -9.98 -8.35
CA GLU A 109 10.09 -9.79 -8.50
C GLU A 109 10.72 -10.98 -9.25
N HIS A 110 11.66 -10.68 -10.15
CA HIS A 110 12.49 -11.69 -10.81
C HIS A 110 13.95 -11.48 -10.43
N ARG A 111 14.58 -12.51 -9.87
CA ARG A 111 15.99 -12.51 -9.48
C ARG A 111 16.74 -13.62 -10.22
N ASP A 112 17.89 -13.28 -10.79
CA ASP A 112 18.76 -14.21 -11.50
C ASP A 112 20.18 -14.13 -10.95
N ASP A 113 20.55 -15.11 -10.13
CA ASP A 113 21.86 -15.15 -9.50
C ASP A 113 22.97 -15.70 -10.41
N THR A 114 22.61 -16.22 -11.59
CA THR A 114 23.58 -16.62 -12.62
C THR A 114 24.14 -15.44 -13.39
N LEU A 115 23.53 -14.26 -13.29
CA LEU A 115 24.02 -13.06 -13.95
C LEU A 115 25.38 -12.64 -13.37
N SER A 116 26.31 -12.34 -14.26
CA SER A 116 27.59 -11.73 -13.89
C SER A 116 27.33 -10.33 -13.32
N GLU A 117 28.11 -9.95 -12.32
CA GLU A 117 28.10 -8.59 -11.84
C GLU A 117 28.51 -7.62 -12.95
N LEU A 118 27.68 -6.62 -13.19
CA LEU A 118 28.02 -5.55 -14.11
C LEU A 118 29.06 -4.60 -13.49
N PRO A 119 29.89 -3.95 -14.31
CA PRO A 119 30.81 -2.95 -13.80
C PRO A 119 30.07 -1.80 -13.12
N LEU A 120 30.71 -1.21 -12.13
CA LEU A 120 30.23 0.01 -11.49
C LEU A 120 30.36 1.17 -12.46
N GLU A 121 29.32 1.97 -12.58
CA GLU A 121 29.26 3.20 -13.34
C GLU A 121 29.11 4.39 -12.38
N LYS A 122 29.49 5.58 -12.79
CA LYS A 122 29.29 6.79 -11.99
C LYS A 122 27.80 7.15 -11.95
N ALA A 123 27.35 7.60 -10.79
CA ALA A 123 26.08 8.28 -10.69
C ALA A 123 26.10 9.59 -11.49
N VAL A 124 24.94 10.02 -11.95
CA VAL A 124 24.77 11.27 -12.67
C VAL A 124 23.70 12.12 -11.98
N PHE A 125 23.89 13.42 -12.01
CA PHE A 125 22.85 14.32 -11.53
C PHE A 125 21.60 14.21 -12.39
N CYS A 126 20.45 14.26 -11.75
CA CYS A 126 19.15 14.31 -12.39
C CYS A 126 18.31 15.44 -11.79
N GLU A 127 17.17 15.71 -12.39
CA GLU A 127 16.22 16.69 -11.84
C GLU A 127 15.76 16.27 -10.45
N ALA A 128 15.69 17.22 -9.55
CA ALA A 128 15.09 17.05 -8.22
C ALA A 128 13.63 16.55 -8.32
N PRO A 129 13.08 15.93 -7.27
CA PRO A 129 11.67 15.61 -7.24
C PRO A 129 10.83 16.88 -7.39
N LYS A 130 9.69 16.79 -8.04
CA LYS A 130 8.76 17.91 -8.18
C LYS A 130 8.10 18.23 -6.84
N GLY A 131 7.75 17.19 -6.10
CA GLY A 131 7.09 17.30 -4.80
C GLY A 131 8.03 17.87 -3.72
N GLU A 132 7.43 18.54 -2.75
CA GLU A 132 8.11 19.05 -1.57
C GLU A 132 8.68 17.89 -0.73
N LEU A 133 9.96 17.99 -0.33
CA LEU A 133 10.55 17.03 0.60
C LEU A 133 10.04 17.30 2.01
N THR A 134 9.39 16.32 2.59
CA THR A 134 8.76 16.41 3.91
C THR A 134 9.21 15.24 4.81
N GLU A 135 9.39 15.52 6.09
CA GLU A 135 9.64 14.45 7.07
C GLU A 135 8.51 13.41 7.04
N ARG A 136 8.88 12.16 7.29
CA ARG A 136 7.94 11.05 7.28
C ARG A 136 6.72 11.27 8.18
N MET A 137 5.55 11.21 7.60
CA MET A 137 4.25 11.17 8.29
C MET A 137 3.69 9.75 8.35
N SER A 138 4.05 8.90 7.39
CA SER A 138 3.61 7.50 7.32
C SER A 138 4.09 6.69 8.51
N LEU A 139 3.20 5.83 9.03
CA LEU A 139 3.62 4.78 9.95
C LEU A 139 4.50 3.76 9.20
N PRO A 140 5.59 3.28 9.81
CA PRO A 140 6.44 2.28 9.18
C PRO A 140 5.64 1.05 8.76
N VAL A 141 5.90 0.54 7.56
CA VAL A 141 5.40 -0.76 7.13
C VAL A 141 6.43 -1.81 7.50
N THR A 142 6.11 -2.64 8.49
CA THR A 142 7.03 -3.63 9.07
C THR A 142 6.39 -5.02 9.13
N ILE A 143 7.21 -6.06 9.32
CA ILE A 143 6.71 -7.43 9.54
C ILE A 143 6.19 -7.53 10.97
N HIS A 144 4.95 -7.97 11.12
CA HIS A 144 4.30 -8.12 12.43
C HIS A 144 4.08 -9.58 12.82
N GLU A 145 3.68 -10.42 11.86
CA GLU A 145 3.45 -11.84 12.10
C GLU A 145 4.18 -12.71 11.08
N THR A 146 4.53 -13.92 11.51
CA THR A 146 5.07 -14.97 10.65
C THR A 146 4.16 -16.17 10.64
N PHE A 147 3.99 -16.78 9.47
CA PHE A 147 3.13 -17.94 9.27
C PHE A 147 3.92 -19.10 8.68
N GLU A 148 3.88 -20.25 9.33
CA GLU A 148 4.27 -21.52 8.73
C GLU A 148 3.10 -22.09 7.92
N PRO A 149 3.33 -22.75 6.77
CA PRO A 149 2.28 -23.44 6.05
C PRO A 149 1.55 -24.43 6.92
N LYS A 150 0.22 -24.35 6.96
CA LYS A 150 -0.61 -25.33 7.64
C LYS A 150 -0.50 -26.69 6.97
N GLU A 151 -0.48 -26.70 5.65
CA GLU A 151 -0.45 -27.92 4.84
C GLU A 151 0.29 -27.70 3.52
N LEU A 152 0.97 -28.76 3.01
CA LEU A 152 1.46 -28.85 1.65
C LEU A 152 0.52 -29.75 0.86
N LEU A 153 -0.21 -29.17 -0.07
CA LEU A 153 -1.21 -29.82 -0.90
C LEU A 153 -0.61 -30.33 -2.20
N HIS A 154 -1.04 -31.52 -2.61
CA HIS A 154 -0.90 -32.02 -3.97
C HIS A 154 -2.25 -31.85 -4.66
N THR A 155 -2.36 -30.90 -5.59
CA THR A 155 -3.64 -30.63 -6.23
C THR A 155 -4.01 -31.71 -7.26
N PRO A 156 -5.29 -31.81 -7.67
CA PRO A 156 -5.69 -32.70 -8.77
C PRO A 156 -4.95 -32.47 -10.09
N ALA A 157 -4.45 -31.25 -10.31
CA ALA A 157 -3.64 -30.91 -11.49
C ALA A 157 -2.13 -31.29 -11.30
N GLY A 158 -1.74 -31.83 -10.14
CA GLY A 158 -0.36 -32.21 -9.84
C GLY A 158 0.52 -31.06 -9.35
N GLU A 159 -0.06 -29.93 -8.94
CA GLU A 159 0.66 -28.78 -8.42
C GLU A 159 1.03 -28.98 -6.95
N LEU A 160 2.16 -28.40 -6.53
CA LEU A 160 2.55 -28.27 -5.12
C LEU A 160 2.07 -26.89 -4.62
N VAL A 161 1.21 -26.90 -3.61
CA VAL A 161 0.57 -25.68 -3.09
C VAL A 161 0.60 -25.67 -1.57
N PHE A 162 1.17 -24.64 -0.98
CA PHE A 162 1.01 -24.39 0.45
C PHE A 162 -0.33 -23.75 0.76
N ASP A 163 -1.07 -24.27 1.74
CA ASP A 163 -2.15 -23.58 2.45
C ASP A 163 -1.59 -22.95 3.73
N MET A 164 -1.55 -21.63 3.78
CA MET A 164 -1.11 -20.90 4.97
C MET A 164 -2.15 -20.93 6.11
N GLY A 165 -3.38 -21.36 5.83
CA GLY A 165 -4.47 -21.41 6.80
C GLY A 165 -5.10 -20.08 7.15
N GLN A 166 -4.44 -18.97 6.82
CA GLN A 166 -4.88 -17.59 6.99
C GLN A 166 -4.51 -16.79 5.72
N GLU A 167 -5.42 -15.95 5.27
CA GLU A 167 -5.10 -14.94 4.28
C GLU A 167 -4.47 -13.72 4.94
N PHE A 168 -3.37 -13.22 4.39
CA PHE A 168 -2.67 -12.04 4.88
C PHE A 168 -1.96 -11.30 3.74
N THR A 169 -1.58 -10.07 4.02
CA THR A 169 -0.75 -9.25 3.14
C THR A 169 0.70 -9.30 3.61
N GLY A 170 1.61 -9.40 2.66
CA GLY A 170 3.04 -9.38 2.95
C GLY A 170 3.87 -10.04 1.87
N ILE A 171 5.01 -10.54 2.28
CA ILE A 171 5.97 -11.26 1.47
C ILE A 171 6.22 -12.65 2.07
N PHE A 172 7.23 -13.33 1.60
CA PHE A 172 7.62 -14.64 2.12
C PHE A 172 9.13 -14.76 2.25
N LYS A 173 9.56 -15.77 3.00
CA LYS A 173 10.91 -16.30 3.00
C LYS A 173 10.84 -17.73 2.49
N LEU A 174 11.64 -18.08 1.48
CA LEU A 174 11.75 -19.42 0.91
C LEU A 174 13.20 -19.87 0.96
N HIS A 175 13.47 -20.91 1.74
CA HIS A 175 14.76 -21.55 1.77
C HIS A 175 14.96 -22.40 0.51
N VAL A 176 16.10 -22.25 -0.15
CA VAL A 176 16.41 -22.96 -1.38
C VAL A 176 17.81 -23.56 -1.36
N ASN A 177 17.90 -24.83 -1.77
CA ASN A 177 19.14 -25.53 -2.01
C ASN A 177 18.96 -26.39 -3.26
N VAL A 178 19.19 -25.79 -4.42
CA VAL A 178 18.96 -26.42 -5.73
C VAL A 178 20.13 -26.16 -6.65
N PRO A 179 20.38 -27.04 -7.66
CA PRO A 179 21.49 -26.88 -8.61
C PRO A 179 21.44 -25.52 -9.35
N ALA A 180 22.63 -25.06 -9.77
CA ALA A 180 22.75 -23.88 -10.64
C ALA A 180 21.93 -24.04 -11.93
N GLY A 181 21.30 -22.96 -12.37
CA GLY A 181 20.41 -22.93 -13.52
C GLY A 181 18.98 -23.40 -13.25
N THR A 182 18.68 -23.89 -12.03
CA THR A 182 17.31 -24.23 -11.66
C THR A 182 16.46 -22.97 -11.60
N LYS A 183 15.32 -22.97 -12.31
CA LYS A 183 14.30 -21.93 -12.23
C LYS A 183 13.26 -22.33 -11.18
N ILE A 184 13.10 -21.49 -10.16
CA ILE A 184 12.03 -21.60 -9.18
C ILE A 184 10.97 -20.56 -9.54
N HIS A 185 9.70 -20.98 -9.53
CA HIS A 185 8.57 -20.10 -9.77
C HIS A 185 7.58 -20.20 -8.60
N VAL A 186 7.38 -19.10 -7.90
CA VAL A 186 6.42 -18.95 -6.82
C VAL A 186 5.26 -18.10 -7.33
N GLN A 187 4.03 -18.56 -7.15
CA GLN A 187 2.81 -17.79 -7.43
C GLN A 187 1.93 -17.76 -6.18
N THR A 188 1.34 -16.63 -5.90
CA THR A 188 0.45 -16.42 -4.76
C THR A 188 -1.01 -16.27 -5.21
N GLY A 189 -1.94 -16.68 -4.35
CA GLY A 189 -3.37 -16.62 -4.63
C GLY A 189 -4.21 -16.75 -3.35
N GLU A 190 -5.49 -16.42 -3.46
CA GLU A 190 -6.40 -16.37 -2.32
C GLU A 190 -7.21 -17.65 -2.14
N ILE A 191 -7.52 -18.33 -3.22
CA ILE A 191 -8.48 -19.46 -3.24
C ILE A 191 -8.00 -20.62 -4.09
N LEU A 192 -8.56 -21.78 -3.83
CA LEU A 192 -8.50 -22.92 -4.73
C LEU A 192 -9.82 -23.02 -5.51
N GLN A 193 -9.74 -23.30 -6.80
CA GLN A 193 -10.91 -23.61 -7.61
C GLN A 193 -10.91 -25.09 -7.99
N ARG A 194 -11.95 -25.82 -7.57
CA ARG A 194 -12.06 -27.28 -7.75
C ARG A 194 -10.84 -28.05 -7.23
N GLY A 195 -10.25 -27.54 -6.14
CA GLY A 195 -9.06 -28.13 -5.51
C GLY A 195 -7.73 -27.78 -6.17
N ASN A 196 -7.70 -27.00 -7.24
CA ASN A 196 -6.49 -26.54 -7.90
C ASN A 196 -6.17 -25.08 -7.55
N PHE A 197 -4.92 -24.70 -7.68
CA PHE A 197 -4.51 -23.31 -7.52
C PHE A 197 -5.25 -22.42 -8.53
N TYR A 198 -5.68 -21.24 -8.07
CA TYR A 198 -6.44 -20.30 -8.89
C TYR A 198 -6.03 -18.87 -8.59
N ASN A 199 -5.67 -18.13 -9.62
CA ASN A 199 -5.25 -16.73 -9.53
C ASN A 199 -5.82 -15.83 -10.64
N ASP A 200 -6.76 -16.29 -11.46
CA ASP A 200 -7.39 -15.45 -12.50
C ASP A 200 -8.17 -14.26 -11.91
N ASN A 201 -8.60 -14.38 -10.64
CA ASN A 201 -9.25 -13.29 -9.91
C ASN A 201 -8.31 -12.11 -9.62
N LEU A 202 -7.01 -12.28 -9.77
CA LEU A 202 -6.02 -11.21 -9.62
C LEU A 202 -5.97 -10.27 -10.84
N ARG A 203 -6.74 -10.57 -11.87
CA ARG A 203 -6.87 -9.82 -13.13
C ARG A 203 -5.52 -9.76 -13.86
N SER A 204 -4.89 -8.58 -13.99
CA SER A 204 -3.60 -8.46 -14.67
C SER A 204 -2.39 -8.60 -13.75
N ALA A 205 -2.58 -8.65 -12.43
CA ALA A 205 -1.49 -8.84 -11.49
C ALA A 205 -0.96 -10.27 -11.57
N LYS A 206 0.33 -10.44 -11.86
CA LYS A 206 0.94 -11.78 -11.96
C LYS A 206 1.17 -12.40 -10.60
N SER A 207 1.46 -11.57 -9.59
CA SER A 207 1.65 -11.99 -8.19
C SER A 207 2.64 -13.15 -8.08
N GLU A 208 3.83 -12.99 -8.71
CA GLU A 208 4.82 -14.06 -8.87
C GLU A 208 6.21 -13.66 -8.34
N TYR A 209 7.00 -14.65 -8.03
CA TYR A 209 8.44 -14.50 -7.80
C TYR A 209 9.18 -15.55 -8.62
N ILE A 210 10.11 -15.10 -9.45
CA ILE A 210 10.95 -15.99 -10.27
C ILE A 210 12.39 -15.88 -9.79
N TYR A 211 12.99 -17.03 -9.52
CA TYR A 211 14.39 -17.12 -9.14
C TYR A 211 15.14 -18.09 -10.05
N ILE A 212 16.33 -17.71 -10.49
CA ILE A 212 17.27 -18.56 -11.19
C ILE A 212 18.50 -18.73 -10.30
N SER A 213 18.74 -19.98 -9.86
CA SER A 213 19.79 -20.32 -8.90
C SER A 213 21.18 -20.35 -9.54
N ASP A 214 22.18 -19.85 -8.83
CA ASP A 214 23.61 -20.09 -9.12
C ASP A 214 24.17 -21.34 -8.43
N GLY A 215 23.33 -22.09 -7.69
CA GLY A 215 23.70 -23.28 -6.91
C GLY A 215 24.02 -22.96 -5.45
N THR A 216 23.96 -21.71 -5.02
CA THR A 216 24.19 -21.32 -3.62
C THR A 216 22.92 -21.57 -2.80
N GLU A 217 23.10 -22.22 -1.65
CA GLU A 217 22.03 -22.37 -0.65
C GLU A 217 21.72 -21.02 0.01
N MET A 218 20.45 -20.61 0.04
CA MET A 218 20.05 -19.32 0.58
C MET A 218 18.56 -19.19 0.91
N ASP A 219 18.22 -18.15 1.63
CA ASP A 219 16.85 -17.70 1.82
C ASP A 219 16.48 -16.62 0.79
N LEU A 220 15.40 -16.83 0.05
CA LEU A 220 14.85 -15.89 -0.90
C LEU A 220 13.79 -15.06 -0.20
N VAL A 221 13.86 -13.72 -0.33
CA VAL A 221 12.89 -12.77 0.21
C VAL A 221 12.63 -11.70 -0.85
N PRO A 222 11.38 -11.45 -1.27
CA PRO A 222 11.04 -10.32 -2.14
C PRO A 222 11.32 -8.96 -1.48
N HIS A 223 11.59 -7.91 -2.29
CA HIS A 223 12.01 -6.60 -1.78
C HIS A 223 11.02 -5.48 -2.06
N PHE A 224 10.51 -5.36 -3.30
CA PHE A 224 9.82 -4.17 -3.79
C PHE A 224 8.36 -4.43 -4.19
N THR A 225 7.73 -5.39 -3.55
CA THR A 225 6.36 -5.83 -3.80
C THR A 225 5.73 -6.32 -2.53
N PHE A 226 4.43 -6.53 -2.55
CA PHE A 226 3.68 -7.31 -1.58
C PHE A 226 2.58 -8.11 -2.27
N TYR A 227 2.13 -9.14 -1.60
CA TYR A 227 1.10 -10.05 -2.06
C TYR A 227 -0.02 -10.12 -1.02
N GLY A 228 -1.27 -10.26 -1.47
CA GLY A 228 -2.37 -10.71 -0.63
C GLY A 228 -2.63 -12.18 -0.94
N TYR A 229 -2.45 -13.09 0.03
CA TYR A 229 -2.51 -14.51 -0.28
C TYR A 229 -2.83 -15.41 0.94
N ARG A 230 -3.40 -16.56 0.61
CA ARG A 230 -3.50 -17.72 1.49
C ARG A 230 -2.80 -18.93 0.89
N TYR A 231 -2.80 -19.06 -0.43
CA TYR A 231 -2.23 -20.21 -1.14
C TYR A 231 -1.00 -19.79 -1.92
N VAL A 232 0.03 -20.66 -1.88
CA VAL A 232 1.30 -20.43 -2.59
C VAL A 232 1.65 -21.65 -3.41
N LYS A 233 1.64 -21.50 -4.74
CA LYS A 233 2.11 -22.54 -5.66
C LYS A 233 3.60 -22.39 -5.89
N ILE A 234 4.37 -23.48 -5.80
CA ILE A 234 5.81 -23.48 -6.01
C ILE A 234 6.18 -24.55 -7.03
N GLU A 235 6.98 -24.16 -7.99
CA GLU A 235 7.58 -25.01 -9.02
C GLU A 235 9.10 -24.90 -8.99
N GLY A 236 9.79 -25.98 -9.37
CA GLY A 236 11.26 -26.01 -9.48
C GLY A 236 12.00 -26.54 -8.25
N ILE A 237 11.30 -26.95 -7.19
CA ILE A 237 11.88 -27.57 -5.99
C ILE A 237 11.29 -29.00 -5.84
N PRO A 238 12.02 -30.08 -6.21
CA PRO A 238 11.45 -31.42 -6.19
C PRO A 238 11.10 -31.94 -4.79
N ASP A 239 11.93 -31.64 -3.80
CA ASP A 239 11.80 -32.12 -2.42
C ASP A 239 11.33 -31.04 -1.46
N LEU A 240 10.43 -30.17 -1.93
CA LEU A 240 9.86 -29.06 -1.18
C LEU A 240 9.19 -29.52 0.10
N LYS A 241 9.53 -28.89 1.22
CA LYS A 241 8.97 -29.18 2.55
C LYS A 241 8.29 -27.95 3.11
N LYS A 242 7.41 -28.16 4.10
CA LYS A 242 6.71 -27.05 4.77
C LYS A 242 7.67 -26.07 5.45
N GLU A 243 8.73 -26.59 6.03
CA GLU A 243 9.76 -25.88 6.78
C GLU A 243 10.60 -24.95 5.88
N ASP A 244 10.57 -25.17 4.56
CA ASP A 244 11.29 -24.34 3.59
C ASP A 244 10.60 -22.98 3.35
N PHE A 245 9.34 -22.83 3.77
CA PHE A 245 8.56 -21.62 3.51
C PHE A 245 8.06 -20.96 4.80
N THR A 246 8.20 -19.64 4.86
CA THR A 246 7.61 -18.82 5.93
C THR A 246 6.91 -17.61 5.30
N GLY A 247 5.64 -17.45 5.57
CA GLY A 247 4.91 -16.23 5.23
C GLY A 247 5.24 -15.11 6.22
N LEU A 248 5.47 -13.91 5.70
CA LEU A 248 5.85 -12.73 6.46
C LEU A 248 4.77 -11.67 6.25
N SER A 249 3.85 -11.54 7.22
CA SER A 249 2.78 -10.56 7.16
C SER A 249 3.32 -9.18 7.52
N TYR A 250 3.12 -8.20 6.64
CA TYR A 250 3.46 -6.83 6.94
C TYR A 250 2.32 -5.85 6.62
N TYR A 251 2.23 -4.80 7.41
CA TYR A 251 1.30 -3.69 7.28
C TYR A 251 1.84 -2.47 8.04
N SER A 252 1.16 -1.32 7.93
CA SER A 252 1.52 -0.11 8.69
C SER A 252 1.51 -0.39 10.19
N ASN A 253 2.50 0.11 10.91
CA ASN A 253 2.68 -0.14 12.34
C ASN A 253 1.60 0.55 13.18
N ILE A 254 0.39 -0.01 13.15
CA ILE A 254 -0.77 0.39 13.95
C ILE A 254 -0.87 -0.48 15.18
N THR A 255 -1.30 0.09 16.30
CA THR A 255 -1.41 -0.60 17.59
C THR A 255 -2.84 -1.04 17.84
N ALA A 256 -3.03 -2.31 18.16
CA ALA A 256 -4.34 -2.81 18.57
C ALA A 256 -4.78 -2.18 19.89
N THR A 257 -5.98 -1.61 19.92
CA THR A 257 -6.56 -0.91 21.09
C THR A 257 -7.90 -1.44 21.49
N GLY A 258 -8.60 -2.16 20.60
CA GLY A 258 -9.92 -2.70 20.87
C GLY A 258 -9.99 -4.23 20.80
N TRP A 259 -10.54 -4.85 21.82
CA TRP A 259 -10.76 -6.30 21.84
C TRP A 259 -12.20 -6.60 22.28
N MET A 260 -12.81 -7.52 21.58
CA MET A 260 -14.14 -8.03 21.96
C MET A 260 -14.16 -9.55 21.82
N LYS A 261 -14.72 -10.23 22.83
CA LYS A 261 -15.02 -11.66 22.81
C LYS A 261 -16.46 -11.86 23.29
N THR A 262 -17.21 -12.60 22.51
CA THR A 262 -18.64 -12.88 22.79
C THR A 262 -18.87 -14.37 23.06
N GLY A 263 -20.07 -14.74 23.50
CA GLY A 263 -20.48 -16.13 23.63
C GLY A 263 -20.79 -16.85 22.30
N SER A 264 -20.66 -16.16 21.14
CA SER A 264 -20.92 -16.72 19.82
C SER A 264 -19.64 -16.85 19.02
N ASP A 265 -19.26 -18.07 18.62
CA ASP A 265 -18.09 -18.33 17.81
C ASP A 265 -18.18 -17.66 16.45
N LEU A 266 -19.39 -17.58 15.85
CA LEU A 266 -19.58 -16.88 14.57
C LEU A 266 -19.27 -15.38 14.67
N VAL A 267 -19.71 -14.74 15.76
CA VAL A 267 -19.42 -13.31 15.99
C VAL A 267 -17.93 -13.11 16.26
N ASN A 268 -17.30 -13.99 17.03
CA ASN A 268 -15.85 -13.92 17.28
C ASN A 268 -15.04 -14.12 15.99
N GLN A 269 -15.48 -15.04 15.12
CA GLN A 269 -14.87 -15.23 13.81
C GLN A 269 -15.05 -14.01 12.91
N LEU A 270 -16.24 -13.37 12.90
CA LEU A 270 -16.47 -12.13 12.17
C LEU A 270 -15.51 -11.01 12.62
N ILE A 271 -15.34 -10.82 13.93
CA ILE A 271 -14.42 -9.82 14.48
C ILE A 271 -12.97 -10.10 14.04
N SER A 272 -12.57 -11.38 14.08
CA SER A 272 -11.25 -11.80 13.60
C SER A 272 -11.08 -11.49 12.11
N ASN A 273 -12.07 -11.81 11.28
CA ASN A 273 -12.03 -11.53 9.83
C ASN A 273 -11.94 -10.03 9.53
N VAL A 274 -12.70 -9.20 10.27
CA VAL A 274 -12.65 -7.74 10.11
C VAL A 274 -11.27 -7.21 10.47
N ARG A 275 -10.64 -7.71 11.54
CA ARG A 275 -9.28 -7.32 11.92
C ARG A 275 -8.25 -7.74 10.89
N TRP A 276 -8.35 -8.96 10.35
CA TRP A 276 -7.47 -9.39 9.26
C TRP A 276 -7.71 -8.59 7.98
N GLY A 277 -8.96 -8.26 7.65
CA GLY A 277 -9.28 -7.37 6.55
C GLY A 277 -8.61 -5.99 6.70
N LEU A 278 -8.61 -5.43 7.93
CA LEU A 278 -7.90 -4.19 8.23
C LEU A 278 -6.37 -4.34 7.99
N LYS A 279 -5.75 -5.34 8.62
CA LYS A 279 -4.30 -5.61 8.47
C LYS A 279 -3.90 -5.82 7.01
N CYS A 280 -4.72 -6.54 6.23
CA CYS A 280 -4.47 -6.79 4.83
C CYS A 280 -4.51 -5.53 3.96
N ASN A 281 -5.24 -4.51 4.38
CA ASN A 281 -5.50 -3.34 3.56
C ASN A 281 -4.89 -2.03 4.10
N PHE A 282 -4.22 -2.07 5.26
CA PHE A 282 -3.55 -0.89 5.80
C PHE A 282 -2.04 -0.96 5.53
N VAL A 283 -1.67 -0.75 4.25
CA VAL A 283 -0.28 -0.72 3.78
C VAL A 283 -0.01 0.69 3.27
N ASP A 284 0.32 1.58 4.18
CA ASP A 284 0.54 3.02 4.04
C ASP A 284 -0.70 3.85 3.67
N VAL A 285 -1.62 3.29 2.90
CA VAL A 285 -2.93 3.86 2.58
C VAL A 285 -4.03 2.82 2.84
N PRO A 286 -5.28 3.23 3.10
CA PRO A 286 -6.40 2.28 3.25
C PRO A 286 -6.80 1.73 1.89
N THR A 287 -6.15 0.63 1.45
CA THR A 287 -6.39 0.02 0.14
C THR A 287 -7.73 -0.72 0.10
N ASP A 288 -8.32 -0.80 -1.09
CA ASP A 288 -9.56 -1.56 -1.35
C ASP A 288 -9.33 -3.07 -1.38
N CYS A 289 -8.14 -3.50 -1.70
CA CYS A 289 -7.75 -4.90 -1.82
C CYS A 289 -6.23 -5.07 -1.73
N PRO A 290 -5.72 -6.24 -1.27
CA PRO A 290 -4.28 -6.44 -1.15
C PRO A 290 -3.65 -7.19 -2.33
N GLN A 291 -4.43 -7.81 -3.25
CA GLN A 291 -3.94 -8.90 -4.09
C GLN A 291 -3.92 -8.63 -5.59
N ARG A 292 -4.93 -7.89 -6.11
CA ARG A 292 -5.10 -7.69 -7.57
C ARG A 292 -4.44 -6.39 -8.05
N ASP A 293 -4.55 -6.09 -9.33
CA ASP A 293 -4.05 -4.88 -9.98
C ASP A 293 -4.89 -3.62 -9.66
N GLU A 294 -5.04 -3.31 -8.38
CA GLU A 294 -5.75 -2.14 -7.85
C GLU A 294 -4.99 -1.60 -6.64
N ARG A 295 -5.27 -2.07 -5.43
CA ARG A 295 -4.54 -1.73 -4.18
C ARG A 295 -4.45 -0.23 -3.97
N MET A 296 -5.57 0.46 -4.13
CA MET A 296 -5.68 1.93 -4.11
C MET A 296 -6.47 2.41 -2.90
N GLY A 297 -6.15 3.60 -2.43
CA GLY A 297 -6.84 4.23 -1.31
C GLY A 297 -8.19 4.82 -1.72
N TRP A 298 -9.19 3.97 -1.93
CA TRP A 298 -10.56 4.40 -2.27
C TRP A 298 -11.19 5.19 -1.13
N THR A 299 -11.61 6.41 -1.43
CA THR A 299 -12.12 7.35 -0.42
C THR A 299 -13.46 6.91 0.17
N GLY A 300 -14.32 6.28 -0.63
CA GLY A 300 -15.59 5.71 -0.16
C GLY A 300 -15.39 4.60 0.86
N ASP A 301 -14.50 3.66 0.54
CA ASP A 301 -14.13 2.53 1.39
C ASP A 301 -13.48 3.03 2.69
N ALA A 302 -12.51 3.92 2.58
CA ALA A 302 -11.81 4.50 3.72
C ALA A 302 -12.75 5.16 4.72
N GLN A 303 -13.69 5.98 4.25
CA GLN A 303 -14.61 6.69 5.16
C GLN A 303 -15.60 5.76 5.86
N VAL A 304 -16.16 4.79 5.13
CA VAL A 304 -17.13 3.84 5.70
C VAL A 304 -16.47 2.95 6.74
N PHE A 305 -15.25 2.52 6.50
CA PHE A 305 -14.50 1.65 7.39
C PHE A 305 -13.85 2.38 8.57
N SER A 306 -13.62 3.70 8.48
CA SER A 306 -12.86 4.46 9.49
C SER A 306 -13.35 4.27 10.93
N PRO A 307 -14.67 4.27 11.27
CA PRO A 307 -15.11 4.02 12.65
C PRO A 307 -14.76 2.59 13.10
N THR A 308 -14.91 1.61 12.21
CA THR A 308 -14.57 0.21 12.52
C THR A 308 -13.08 0.07 12.82
N ALA A 309 -12.24 0.69 12.03
CA ALA A 309 -10.81 0.71 12.25
C ALA A 309 -10.45 1.34 13.60
N MET A 310 -11.05 2.49 13.94
CA MET A 310 -10.81 3.20 15.21
C MET A 310 -11.32 2.44 16.45
N TYR A 311 -12.29 1.53 16.30
CA TYR A 311 -12.70 0.63 17.38
C TYR A 311 -11.69 -0.49 17.64
N LEU A 312 -10.91 -0.87 16.65
CA LEU A 312 -10.03 -2.03 16.71
C LEU A 312 -8.57 -1.64 16.96
N GLU A 313 -8.12 -0.55 16.36
CA GLU A 313 -6.72 -0.15 16.33
C GLU A 313 -6.59 1.37 16.57
N ASP A 314 -5.42 1.82 17.03
CA ASP A 314 -5.06 3.24 17.03
C ASP A 314 -4.67 3.66 15.61
N THR A 315 -5.61 4.24 14.90
CA THR A 315 -5.46 4.63 13.50
C THR A 315 -5.34 6.14 13.28
N TYR A 316 -5.13 6.93 14.36
CA TYR A 316 -5.07 8.38 14.25
C TYR A 316 -4.00 8.84 13.26
N ALA A 317 -2.75 8.44 13.47
CA ALA A 317 -1.64 8.85 12.61
C ALA A 317 -1.79 8.34 11.18
N PHE A 318 -2.31 7.12 11.00
CA PHE A 318 -2.57 6.53 9.69
C PHE A 318 -3.57 7.36 8.87
N TYR A 319 -4.71 7.72 9.46
CA TYR A 319 -5.71 8.55 8.79
C TYR A 319 -5.29 10.01 8.67
N ALA A 320 -4.52 10.55 9.61
CA ALA A 320 -3.99 11.91 9.51
C ALA A 320 -3.09 12.08 8.28
N LYS A 321 -2.21 11.09 8.02
CA LYS A 321 -1.40 11.05 6.78
C LYS A 321 -2.28 10.94 5.53
N TYR A 322 -3.25 10.05 5.53
CA TYR A 322 -4.17 9.89 4.40
C TYR A 322 -4.98 11.17 4.11
N LEU A 323 -5.39 11.89 5.14
CA LEU A 323 -6.06 13.19 5.01
C LEU A 323 -5.11 14.28 4.51
N TYR A 324 -3.84 14.22 4.86
CA TYR A 324 -2.83 15.12 4.32
C TYR A 324 -2.65 14.93 2.81
N ASP A 325 -2.52 13.69 2.34
CA ASP A 325 -2.51 13.37 0.90
C ASP A 325 -3.75 13.91 0.20
N MET A 326 -4.93 13.64 0.77
CA MET A 326 -6.21 14.09 0.23
C MET A 326 -6.27 15.62 0.10
N ALA A 327 -5.83 16.35 1.12
CA ALA A 327 -5.83 17.82 1.12
C ALA A 327 -4.83 18.39 0.10
N LYS A 328 -3.66 17.78 -0.06
CA LYS A 328 -2.67 18.17 -1.08
C LYS A 328 -3.25 18.02 -2.49
N GLU A 329 -3.78 16.85 -2.84
CA GLU A 329 -4.40 16.62 -4.14
C GLU A 329 -5.63 17.51 -4.38
N GLN A 330 -6.49 17.66 -3.38
CA GLN A 330 -7.65 18.52 -3.47
C GLN A 330 -7.28 19.97 -3.80
N SER A 331 -6.14 20.45 -3.29
CA SER A 331 -5.68 21.82 -3.51
C SER A 331 -5.36 22.09 -4.98
N VAL A 332 -4.79 21.13 -5.69
CA VAL A 332 -4.46 21.23 -7.12
C VAL A 332 -5.63 20.85 -8.03
N LEU A 333 -6.60 20.11 -7.51
CA LEU A 333 -7.80 19.68 -8.24
C LEU A 333 -9.00 20.65 -8.11
N GLY A 334 -8.78 21.87 -7.60
CA GLY A 334 -9.82 22.90 -7.51
C GLY A 334 -10.94 22.56 -6.54
N GLY A 335 -10.62 21.89 -5.44
CA GLY A 335 -11.55 21.53 -4.38
C GLY A 335 -12.19 20.14 -4.54
N LYS A 336 -11.95 19.43 -5.64
CA LYS A 336 -12.40 18.05 -5.83
C LYS A 336 -11.65 17.11 -4.89
N VAL A 337 -12.35 16.17 -4.30
CA VAL A 337 -11.76 15.00 -3.63
C VAL A 337 -11.82 13.85 -4.62
N PRO A 338 -10.67 13.30 -5.07
CA PRO A 338 -10.68 12.22 -6.04
C PRO A 338 -11.24 10.93 -5.47
N HIS A 339 -11.62 10.01 -6.34
CA HIS A 339 -12.17 8.70 -5.92
C HIS A 339 -11.18 7.88 -5.11
N VAL A 340 -9.89 8.03 -5.40
CA VAL A 340 -8.77 7.36 -4.74
C VAL A 340 -7.70 8.37 -4.32
N VAL A 341 -6.99 8.10 -3.25
CA VAL A 341 -5.90 8.95 -2.74
C VAL A 341 -4.71 8.03 -2.37
N PRO A 342 -3.52 8.24 -2.94
CA PRO A 342 -3.21 9.16 -4.05
C PRO A 342 -4.02 8.86 -5.31
N SER A 343 -4.30 9.90 -6.11
CA SER A 343 -5.25 9.81 -7.24
C SER A 343 -4.78 8.92 -8.39
N CYS A 344 -3.48 8.81 -8.57
CA CYS A 344 -2.86 8.02 -9.64
C CYS A 344 -3.51 8.27 -11.02
N GLY A 345 -3.87 9.54 -11.30
CA GLY A 345 -4.51 9.96 -12.53
C GLY A 345 -6.05 9.79 -12.56
N VAL A 346 -6.65 9.36 -11.45
CA VAL A 346 -8.11 9.28 -11.30
C VAL A 346 -8.61 10.51 -10.57
N GLU A 347 -8.72 11.60 -11.32
CA GLU A 347 -9.01 12.92 -10.76
C GLU A 347 -10.52 13.22 -10.62
N ASP A 348 -11.40 12.33 -11.05
CA ASP A 348 -12.83 12.52 -10.93
C ASP A 348 -13.29 12.39 -9.47
N ALA A 349 -14.35 13.15 -9.16
CA ALA A 349 -14.94 13.19 -7.83
C ALA A 349 -16.41 12.75 -7.86
N ALA A 350 -16.87 12.14 -6.79
CA ALA A 350 -18.29 11.84 -6.57
C ALA A 350 -18.64 11.88 -5.08
N CYS A 351 -19.83 12.36 -4.75
CA CYS A 351 -20.50 11.93 -3.53
C CYS A 351 -20.89 10.43 -3.73
N VAL A 352 -20.68 9.60 -2.84
CA VAL A 352 -20.36 9.55 -1.42
C VAL A 352 -18.83 9.51 -1.15
N TRP A 353 -18.04 9.15 -2.15
CA TRP A 353 -16.59 8.91 -2.02
C TRP A 353 -15.88 10.15 -1.46
N GLY A 354 -16.02 11.30 -2.08
CA GLY A 354 -15.35 12.52 -1.65
C GLY A 354 -15.80 13.05 -0.28
N ASP A 355 -16.91 12.56 0.26
CA ASP A 355 -17.37 12.92 1.61
C ASP A 355 -16.37 12.50 2.69
N ALA A 356 -15.40 11.64 2.33
CA ALA A 356 -14.27 11.27 3.17
C ALA A 356 -13.54 12.49 3.77
N ALA A 357 -13.40 13.57 3.00
CA ALA A 357 -12.78 14.80 3.48
C ALA A 357 -13.48 15.42 4.70
N CYS A 358 -14.79 15.13 4.90
CA CYS A 358 -15.56 15.61 6.05
C CYS A 358 -15.76 14.54 7.12
N ILE A 359 -15.98 13.29 6.70
CA ILE A 359 -16.37 12.19 7.59
C ILE A 359 -15.18 11.67 8.39
N ILE A 360 -14.01 11.46 7.75
CA ILE A 360 -12.85 10.93 8.45
C ILE A 360 -12.34 11.89 9.54
N PRO A 361 -12.12 13.20 9.28
CA PRO A 361 -11.70 14.12 10.33
C PRO A 361 -12.70 14.20 11.49
N TRP A 362 -14.00 14.14 11.18
CA TRP A 362 -15.03 14.13 12.19
C TRP A 362 -15.00 12.87 13.06
N ASN A 363 -14.78 11.69 12.45
CA ASN A 363 -14.62 10.44 13.19
C ASN A 363 -13.37 10.46 14.07
N LEU A 364 -12.24 10.96 13.57
CA LEU A 364 -11.02 11.12 14.37
C LEU A 364 -11.28 12.00 15.60
N TYR A 365 -11.97 13.14 15.43
CA TYR A 365 -12.36 13.97 16.57
C TYR A 365 -13.27 13.23 17.56
N LEU A 366 -14.26 12.49 17.09
CA LEU A 366 -15.19 11.76 17.97
C LEU A 366 -14.47 10.66 18.78
N PHE A 367 -13.53 9.96 18.19
CA PHE A 367 -12.85 8.83 18.83
C PHE A 367 -11.68 9.26 19.72
N TYR A 368 -10.94 10.27 19.31
CA TYR A 368 -9.72 10.71 20.02
C TYR A 368 -9.87 12.00 20.80
N GLY A 369 -10.93 12.78 20.57
CA GLY A 369 -11.18 14.04 21.26
C GLY A 369 -10.25 15.18 20.84
N ASP A 370 -9.39 14.98 19.86
CA ASP A 370 -8.44 15.95 19.37
C ASP A 370 -9.09 16.89 18.35
N LYS A 371 -9.16 18.18 18.69
CA LYS A 371 -9.73 19.20 17.81
C LYS A 371 -8.77 19.68 16.73
N SER A 372 -7.46 19.49 16.91
CA SER A 372 -6.46 19.99 15.97
C SER A 372 -6.69 19.40 14.58
N ILE A 373 -7.09 18.14 14.49
CA ILE A 373 -7.39 17.50 13.20
C ILE A 373 -8.53 18.22 12.44
N LEU A 374 -9.52 18.78 13.14
CA LEU A 374 -10.58 19.57 12.50
C LEU A 374 -10.08 20.93 12.06
N GLU A 375 -9.15 21.52 12.79
CA GLU A 375 -8.51 22.79 12.45
C GLU A 375 -7.62 22.62 11.23
N ASP A 376 -6.78 21.59 11.21
CA ASP A 376 -5.87 21.23 10.10
C ASP A 376 -6.67 20.91 8.81
N GLN A 377 -7.75 20.16 8.93
CA GLN A 377 -8.56 19.71 7.80
C GLN A 377 -9.67 20.70 7.42
N PHE A 378 -9.78 21.86 8.12
CA PHE A 378 -10.86 22.81 7.86
C PHE A 378 -10.95 23.26 6.41
N VAL A 379 -9.83 23.60 5.81
CA VAL A 379 -9.77 24.09 4.42
C VAL A 379 -10.23 23.01 3.45
N SER A 380 -9.78 21.77 3.65
CA SER A 380 -10.18 20.61 2.85
C SER A 380 -11.69 20.34 2.96
N MET A 381 -12.21 20.25 4.19
CA MET A 381 -13.64 20.05 4.45
C MET A 381 -14.50 21.14 3.78
N LYS A 382 -14.11 22.40 3.93
CA LYS A 382 -14.81 23.54 3.33
C LYS A 382 -14.77 23.47 1.80
N SER A 383 -13.61 23.22 1.23
CA SER A 383 -13.41 23.14 -0.23
C SER A 383 -14.28 22.07 -0.87
N TRP A 384 -14.43 20.91 -0.21
CA TRP A 384 -15.33 19.86 -0.69
C TRP A 384 -16.79 20.30 -0.71
N VAL A 385 -17.29 20.90 0.36
CA VAL A 385 -18.67 21.40 0.43
C VAL A 385 -18.92 22.51 -0.60
N GLU A 386 -17.95 23.41 -0.79
CA GLU A 386 -18.03 24.47 -1.81
C GLU A 386 -18.01 23.88 -3.23
N TYR A 387 -17.19 22.84 -3.47
CA TYR A 387 -17.17 22.15 -4.75
C TYR A 387 -18.51 21.49 -5.06
N ILE A 388 -19.14 20.80 -4.11
CA ILE A 388 -20.48 20.23 -4.26
C ILE A 388 -21.48 21.34 -4.63
N THR A 389 -21.47 22.45 -3.93
CA THR A 389 -22.35 23.59 -4.19
C THR A 389 -22.14 24.17 -5.59
N LYS A 390 -20.88 24.25 -6.03
CA LYS A 390 -20.54 24.72 -7.39
C LYS A 390 -21.07 23.78 -8.47
N VAL A 391 -21.03 22.47 -8.25
CA VAL A 391 -21.42 21.46 -9.24
C VAL A 391 -22.92 21.27 -9.32
N ASP A 392 -23.63 21.25 -8.20
CA ASP A 392 -25.07 20.91 -8.11
C ASP A 392 -25.97 22.11 -7.80
N GLY A 393 -25.39 23.31 -7.62
CA GLY A 393 -26.10 24.53 -7.32
C GLY A 393 -26.92 24.43 -6.03
N ASP A 394 -28.10 25.02 -6.03
CA ASP A 394 -29.00 25.05 -4.86
C ASP A 394 -29.66 23.71 -4.53
N ASN A 395 -29.45 22.69 -5.35
CA ASN A 395 -30.05 21.38 -5.12
C ASN A 395 -29.36 20.62 -3.97
N HIS A 396 -28.09 20.87 -3.71
CA HIS A 396 -27.25 20.24 -2.67
C HIS A 396 -27.39 18.73 -2.57
N GLY A 397 -27.68 18.05 -3.67
CA GLY A 397 -28.06 16.65 -3.70
C GLY A 397 -27.22 15.79 -4.63
N TRP A 398 -26.17 16.34 -5.27
CA TRP A 398 -25.32 15.64 -6.24
C TRP A 398 -26.12 14.87 -7.31
N ARG A 399 -27.10 15.53 -7.95
CA ARG A 399 -28.10 14.88 -8.83
C ARG A 399 -27.72 14.90 -10.30
N SER A 400 -26.89 15.86 -10.70
CA SER A 400 -26.60 16.19 -12.09
C SER A 400 -25.37 15.52 -12.66
N VAL A 401 -24.53 14.92 -11.82
CA VAL A 401 -23.24 14.35 -12.19
C VAL A 401 -23.12 12.87 -11.79
N PHE A 402 -22.03 12.23 -12.23
CA PHE A 402 -21.75 10.81 -11.95
C PHE A 402 -21.61 10.54 -10.44
N HIS A 403 -22.11 9.38 -10.02
CA HIS A 403 -21.88 8.80 -8.70
C HIS A 403 -21.97 7.27 -8.78
N PHE A 404 -21.34 6.60 -7.84
CA PHE A 404 -21.32 5.14 -7.77
C PHE A 404 -22.65 4.55 -7.24
N GLY A 405 -23.40 5.33 -6.47
CA GLY A 405 -24.67 4.92 -5.84
C GLY A 405 -24.47 3.83 -4.79
N ASP A 406 -25.42 2.88 -4.77
CA ASP A 406 -25.28 1.64 -3.98
C ASP A 406 -24.41 0.66 -4.78
N TRP A 407 -23.10 0.69 -4.48
CA TRP A 407 -22.10 -0.07 -5.23
C TRP A 407 -22.35 -1.57 -5.13
N LEU A 408 -22.39 -2.24 -6.27
CA LEU A 408 -22.63 -3.68 -6.38
C LEU A 408 -23.99 -4.16 -5.82
N ALA A 409 -25.02 -3.32 -5.83
CA ALA A 409 -26.38 -3.74 -5.46
C ALA A 409 -26.84 -4.90 -6.35
N LEU A 410 -26.87 -6.11 -5.79
CA LEU A 410 -27.15 -7.35 -6.52
C LEU A 410 -28.65 -7.57 -6.80
N ASP A 411 -29.52 -6.85 -6.10
CA ASP A 411 -30.98 -6.90 -6.23
C ASP A 411 -31.53 -6.00 -7.35
N ASN A 412 -30.67 -5.33 -8.11
CA ASN A 412 -31.08 -4.53 -9.23
C ASN A 412 -31.80 -5.38 -10.29
N PRO A 413 -32.95 -4.95 -10.84
CA PRO A 413 -33.66 -5.68 -11.88
C PRO A 413 -32.77 -5.96 -13.09
N VAL A 414 -32.90 -7.14 -13.70
CA VAL A 414 -32.08 -7.60 -14.84
C VAL A 414 -32.07 -6.59 -16.01
N GLN A 415 -33.15 -5.84 -16.18
CA GLN A 415 -33.24 -4.80 -17.23
C GLN A 415 -32.42 -3.54 -16.93
N ALA A 416 -32.04 -3.29 -15.66
CA ALA A 416 -31.18 -2.19 -15.26
C ALA A 416 -29.68 -2.52 -15.38
N ARG A 417 -29.33 -3.81 -15.47
CA ARG A 417 -27.94 -4.29 -15.54
C ARG A 417 -27.15 -3.83 -16.76
N SER A 418 -27.85 -3.37 -17.81
CA SER A 418 -27.20 -2.97 -19.08
C SER A 418 -26.83 -1.49 -19.16
N ARG A 419 -27.22 -0.63 -18.21
CA ARG A 419 -27.02 0.82 -18.33
C ARG A 419 -26.46 1.57 -17.12
N SER A 420 -26.44 1.03 -15.94
CA SER A 420 -25.67 1.51 -14.78
C SER A 420 -25.88 0.56 -13.60
N TRP A 421 -24.85 0.27 -12.87
CA TRP A 421 -24.87 -0.56 -11.66
C TRP A 421 -25.73 0.04 -10.51
N VAL A 422 -26.42 1.18 -10.78
CA VAL A 422 -27.03 1.99 -9.76
C VAL A 422 -28.26 2.72 -10.23
N GLN A 423 -29.45 2.29 -9.86
CA GLN A 423 -30.64 3.10 -10.08
C GLN A 423 -31.62 3.25 -8.88
N ARG A 424 -31.53 2.46 -7.82
CA ARG A 424 -32.60 2.44 -6.81
C ARG A 424 -32.53 3.45 -5.69
N THR A 425 -31.36 4.04 -5.40
CA THR A 425 -31.24 4.88 -4.18
C THR A 425 -30.57 6.23 -4.41
N ARG A 426 -30.53 6.69 -5.64
CA ARG A 426 -29.82 7.92 -6.01
C ARG A 426 -30.11 9.13 -5.11
N SER A 427 -31.32 9.31 -4.66
CA SER A 427 -31.67 10.55 -3.94
C SER A 427 -31.61 10.44 -2.41
N LEU A 428 -31.90 9.26 -1.83
CA LEU A 428 -31.96 9.10 -0.37
C LEU A 428 -30.59 8.96 0.26
N LEU A 429 -29.71 8.11 -0.32
CA LEU A 429 -28.37 7.89 0.22
C LEU A 429 -27.53 9.16 0.10
N GLN A 430 -27.55 9.81 -1.05
CA GLN A 430 -26.88 11.09 -1.28
C GLN A 430 -27.34 12.18 -0.29
N THR A 431 -28.64 12.31 -0.11
CA THR A 431 -29.18 13.31 0.82
C THR A 431 -28.77 13.02 2.26
N CYS A 432 -28.75 11.76 2.67
CA CYS A 432 -28.33 11.36 4.03
C CYS A 432 -26.85 11.63 4.27
N ILE A 433 -25.97 11.32 3.30
CA ILE A 433 -24.51 11.44 3.47
C ILE A 433 -24.09 12.90 3.33
N MET A 434 -24.65 13.65 2.38
CA MET A 434 -24.42 15.09 2.29
C MET A 434 -24.90 15.82 3.53
N ARG A 435 -26.04 15.39 4.11
CA ARG A 435 -26.52 15.93 5.36
C ARG A 435 -25.57 15.61 6.51
N SER A 436 -25.02 14.41 6.55
CA SER A 436 -23.99 14.01 7.53
C SER A 436 -22.70 14.84 7.38
N ALA A 437 -22.21 15.02 6.16
CA ALA A 437 -21.04 15.87 5.89
C ALA A 437 -21.27 17.33 6.26
N GLN A 438 -22.44 17.88 5.89
CA GLN A 438 -22.86 19.24 6.30
C GLN A 438 -23.05 19.36 7.81
N GLU A 439 -23.64 18.36 8.45
CA GLU A 439 -23.81 18.33 9.91
C GLU A 439 -22.47 18.23 10.63
N SER A 440 -21.50 17.48 10.10
CA SER A 440 -20.13 17.43 10.59
C SER A 440 -19.45 18.79 10.48
N TRP A 441 -19.69 19.48 9.38
CA TRP A 441 -19.17 20.82 9.15
C TRP A 441 -19.84 21.88 10.04
N GLN A 442 -21.16 21.78 10.29
CA GLN A 442 -21.93 22.73 11.11
C GLN A 442 -21.77 22.52 12.62
N LYS A 443 -21.45 21.30 13.06
CA LYS A 443 -21.23 20.96 14.48
C LYS A 443 -19.88 21.38 15.01
N ARG A 444 -19.16 22.28 14.31
CA ARG A 444 -17.93 22.82 14.84
C ARG A 444 -18.15 23.44 16.20
N PRO A 445 -17.23 23.25 17.13
CA PRO A 445 -17.15 24.17 18.23
C PRO A 445 -16.77 25.53 17.64
N VAL A 446 -17.64 26.48 17.80
CA VAL A 446 -17.28 27.90 17.65
C VAL A 446 -16.23 28.15 18.72
N CYS A 447 -14.97 28.31 18.32
CA CYS A 447 -13.94 28.83 19.21
C CYS A 447 -14.22 30.26 19.54
#